data_2f49f7a696b92013e0fded2f9be2ed39
#
_entry.id   2f49f7a696b92013e0fded2f9be2ed39
#
_cell.length_a   1.000
_cell.length_b   1.000
_cell.length_c   1.000
_cell.angle_alpha   90.00
_cell.angle_beta   90.00
_cell.angle_gamma   90.00
#
_symmetry.space_group_name_H-M   'P 1'
#
loop_
_entity.id
_entity.type
_entity.pdbx_description
1 polymer ?
#
loop_
_entity_poly.entity_id
_entity_poly.type
_entity_poly.pdbx_seq_one_letter_code
_entity_poly.pdbx_strand_id
1 'polypeptide(L)'
;VAAYRIPGLVTTNRGTLLGVYDVRHNNSVDLQEYVDVGLSRSTDGGRSWEPMRLPMSFGETGGLPKAQNGVGDPSILVDTKTNTVWIVAAWTHGMGNERAWWSSQPGMDYNHTAQLVLVRSDDDGQTWSEPINITSQVKLPEWYFLLQGPGRGITMTDGTLVFPIQFIKANREPSAGIMYSKDRGKTWHINKPARDNTTEAQVAEVEKG
;
A
#
# COMPACT_ATOMS: atom_id res chain seq x y z
N VAL A 1 3.02 2.26 -20.86
CA VAL A 1 2.12 2.48 -19.73
C VAL A 1 0.83 3.07 -20.25
N ALA A 2 -0.31 2.48 -19.89
CA ALA A 2 -1.63 2.95 -20.33
C ALA A 2 -2.18 4.05 -19.42
N ALA A 3 -1.93 3.96 -18.11
CA ALA A 3 -2.41 4.95 -17.15
C ALA A 3 -1.54 5.03 -15.89
N TYR A 4 -1.53 6.20 -15.25
CA TYR A 4 -1.09 6.40 -13.89
C TYR A 4 -2.32 6.75 -13.04
N ARG A 5 -2.50 6.04 -11.91
CA ARG A 5 -3.66 6.22 -11.04
C ARG A 5 -3.27 6.14 -9.56
N ILE A 6 -4.21 6.45 -8.69
CA ILE A 6 -4.12 6.26 -7.23
C ILE A 6 -2.91 7.01 -6.63
N PRO A 7 -2.82 8.34 -6.78
CA PRO A 7 -1.68 9.10 -6.31
C PRO A 7 -1.68 9.27 -4.79
N GLY A 8 -0.49 9.19 -4.21
CA GLY A 8 -0.19 9.62 -2.85
C GLY A 8 1.01 10.56 -2.83
N LEU A 9 1.03 11.53 -1.92
CA LEU A 9 2.10 12.51 -1.80
C LEU A 9 2.47 12.76 -0.35
N VAL A 10 3.77 12.73 -0.07
CA VAL A 10 4.34 13.11 1.24
C VAL A 10 5.55 14.00 1.08
N THR A 11 5.87 14.72 2.16
CA THR A 11 7.13 15.47 2.28
C THR A 11 7.96 14.84 3.38
N THR A 12 9.22 14.52 3.09
CA THR A 12 10.15 13.98 4.08
C THR A 12 10.65 15.07 5.02
N ASN A 13 11.32 14.68 6.12
CA ASN A 13 11.93 15.64 7.05
C ASN A 13 13.01 16.51 6.38
N ARG A 14 13.53 16.09 5.24
CA ARG A 14 14.51 16.86 4.43
C ARG A 14 13.87 17.79 3.42
N GLY A 15 12.53 17.83 3.37
CA GLY A 15 11.80 18.65 2.39
C GLY A 15 11.65 17.99 1.01
N THR A 16 12.08 16.74 0.85
CA THR A 16 11.91 15.99 -0.40
C THR A 16 10.43 15.62 -0.58
N LEU A 17 9.89 15.87 -1.76
CA LEU A 17 8.56 15.38 -2.14
C LEU A 17 8.67 14.00 -2.74
N LEU A 18 7.81 13.09 -2.28
CA LEU A 18 7.69 11.73 -2.79
C LEU A 18 6.24 11.48 -3.22
N GLY A 19 6.04 11.30 -4.53
CA GLY A 19 4.76 10.96 -5.11
C GLY A 19 4.73 9.48 -5.50
N VAL A 20 3.79 8.70 -4.94
CA VAL A 20 3.55 7.30 -5.31
C VAL A 20 2.28 7.17 -6.13
N TYR A 21 2.20 6.15 -6.96
CA TYR A 21 1.05 5.88 -7.81
C TYR A 21 1.12 4.49 -8.42
N ASP A 22 -0.01 4.02 -8.95
CA ASP A 22 -0.06 2.86 -9.83
C ASP A 22 0.54 3.18 -11.20
N VAL A 23 1.40 2.30 -11.68
CA VAL A 23 1.86 2.24 -13.07
C VAL A 23 1.09 1.12 -13.76
N ARG A 24 0.01 1.47 -14.44
CA ARG A 24 -0.87 0.50 -15.12
C ARG A 24 -0.42 0.32 -16.57
N HIS A 25 0.14 -0.83 -16.88
CA HIS A 25 0.87 -1.05 -18.12
C HIS A 25 -0.02 -1.33 -19.32
N ASN A 26 -1.05 -2.17 -19.17
CA ASN A 26 -1.85 -2.66 -20.29
C ASN A 26 -3.12 -1.81 -20.51
N ASN A 27 -3.77 -1.38 -19.44
CA ASN A 27 -5.03 -0.64 -19.44
C ASN A 27 -5.19 0.13 -18.12
N SER A 28 -6.32 0.82 -17.92
CA SER A 28 -6.59 1.64 -16.72
C SER A 28 -7.33 0.90 -15.60
N VAL A 29 -7.52 -0.42 -15.72
CA VAL A 29 -8.34 -1.19 -14.76
C VAL A 29 -7.59 -1.51 -13.47
N ASP A 30 -8.33 -1.86 -12.43
CA ASP A 30 -7.80 -2.23 -11.12
C ASP A 30 -7.19 -3.64 -11.12
N LEU A 31 -6.49 -3.99 -10.05
CA LEU A 31 -5.99 -5.35 -9.82
C LEU A 31 -7.12 -6.39 -9.92
N GLN A 32 -6.95 -7.53 -10.53
CA GLN A 32 -5.72 -8.17 -11.05
C GLN A 32 -5.41 -7.66 -12.44
N GLU A 33 -4.23 -7.14 -12.66
CA GLU A 33 -3.69 -6.72 -13.95
C GLU A 33 -2.18 -6.43 -13.80
N TYR A 34 -1.47 -6.17 -14.92
CA TYR A 34 -0.07 -5.75 -14.85
C TYR A 34 0.04 -4.31 -14.34
N VAL A 35 0.26 -4.22 -13.04
CA VAL A 35 0.40 -2.96 -12.29
C VAL A 35 1.65 -3.05 -11.42
N ASP A 36 2.44 -2.00 -11.40
CA ASP A 36 3.56 -1.79 -10.49
C ASP A 36 3.32 -0.53 -9.65
N VAL A 37 3.99 -0.41 -8.51
CA VAL A 37 4.03 0.85 -7.76
C VAL A 37 5.13 1.72 -8.29
N GLY A 38 4.77 2.90 -8.80
CA GLY A 38 5.69 3.95 -9.24
C GLY A 38 5.97 4.97 -8.16
N LEU A 39 7.14 5.59 -8.23
CA LEU A 39 7.59 6.68 -7.37
C LEU A 39 8.25 7.78 -8.21
N SER A 40 7.81 9.02 -7.99
CA SER A 40 8.51 10.23 -8.44
C SER A 40 9.03 10.99 -7.24
N ARG A 41 10.28 11.49 -7.34
CA ARG A 41 11.00 12.20 -6.29
C ARG A 41 11.39 13.60 -6.74
N SER A 42 11.19 14.60 -5.88
CA SER A 42 11.61 16.00 -6.12
C SER A 42 12.32 16.56 -4.89
N THR A 43 13.47 17.18 -5.09
CA THR A 43 14.26 17.84 -4.03
C THR A 43 14.23 19.37 -4.11
N ASP A 44 13.46 19.92 -5.04
CA ASP A 44 13.40 21.36 -5.33
C ASP A 44 11.98 21.95 -5.14
N GLY A 45 11.16 21.31 -4.33
CA GLY A 45 9.79 21.76 -4.04
C GLY A 45 8.81 21.50 -5.19
N GLY A 46 9.06 20.48 -6.01
CA GLY A 46 8.18 20.07 -7.10
C GLY A 46 8.43 20.80 -8.43
N ARG A 47 9.50 21.59 -8.53
CA ARG A 47 9.85 22.30 -9.77
C ARG A 47 10.38 21.34 -10.83
N SER A 48 11.13 20.33 -10.40
CA SER A 48 11.55 19.22 -11.24
C SER A 48 11.35 17.89 -10.50
N TRP A 49 11.23 16.83 -11.28
CA TRP A 49 11.03 15.48 -10.77
C TRP A 49 12.07 14.54 -11.38
N GLU A 50 12.66 13.69 -10.53
CA GLU A 50 13.57 12.65 -10.97
C GLU A 50 12.83 11.62 -11.86
N PRO A 51 13.54 10.85 -12.70
CA PRO A 51 12.95 9.75 -13.44
C PRO A 51 12.21 8.79 -12.51
N MET A 52 11.04 8.33 -12.96
CA MET A 52 10.22 7.36 -12.23
C MET A 52 11.04 6.13 -11.85
N ARG A 53 10.85 5.66 -10.62
CA ARG A 53 11.37 4.39 -10.09
C ARG A 53 10.20 3.46 -9.77
N LEU A 54 10.49 2.17 -9.63
CA LEU A 54 9.51 1.16 -9.25
C LEU A 54 9.91 0.56 -7.89
N PRO A 55 9.51 1.14 -6.76
CA PRO A 55 9.79 0.59 -5.43
C PRO A 55 9.23 -0.81 -5.21
N MET A 56 8.13 -1.14 -5.90
CA MET A 56 7.55 -2.48 -5.89
C MET A 56 7.18 -2.90 -7.31
N SER A 57 7.70 -4.07 -7.70
CA SER A 57 7.34 -4.79 -8.92
C SER A 57 7.57 -6.28 -8.65
N PHE A 58 6.58 -7.10 -8.92
CA PHE A 58 6.69 -8.54 -8.70
C PHE A 58 7.01 -9.33 -9.97
N GLY A 59 6.97 -8.67 -11.13
CA GLY A 59 7.38 -9.25 -12.40
C GLY A 59 6.69 -10.58 -12.73
N GLU A 60 7.47 -11.61 -12.97
CA GLU A 60 7.00 -12.98 -13.30
C GLU A 60 7.17 -13.93 -12.10
N THR A 61 6.94 -13.44 -10.89
CA THR A 61 7.02 -14.22 -9.65
C THR A 61 6.21 -15.51 -9.76
N GLY A 62 6.79 -16.63 -9.28
CA GLY A 62 6.17 -17.94 -9.32
C GLY A 62 5.98 -18.51 -10.72
N GLY A 63 6.64 -17.94 -11.74
CA GLY A 63 6.51 -18.36 -13.13
C GLY A 63 5.21 -17.92 -13.81
N LEU A 64 4.42 -17.07 -13.14
CA LEU A 64 3.21 -16.50 -13.72
C LEU A 64 3.50 -15.19 -14.47
N PRO A 65 2.74 -14.86 -15.52
CA PRO A 65 2.94 -13.62 -16.25
C PRO A 65 2.70 -12.39 -15.36
N LYS A 66 3.29 -11.26 -15.74
CA LYS A 66 3.21 -10.00 -14.99
C LYS A 66 1.78 -9.55 -14.67
N ALA A 67 0.82 -9.79 -15.57
CA ALA A 67 -0.59 -9.50 -15.33
C ALA A 67 -1.24 -10.36 -14.22
N GLN A 68 -0.54 -11.40 -13.75
CA GLN A 68 -0.94 -12.26 -12.62
C GLN A 68 -0.12 -11.96 -11.36
N ASN A 69 0.63 -10.85 -11.34
CA ASN A 69 1.49 -10.43 -10.25
C ASN A 69 1.39 -8.92 -9.96
N GLY A 70 0.25 -8.32 -10.24
CA GLY A 70 0.07 -6.90 -10.03
C GLY A 70 0.18 -6.48 -8.56
N VAL A 71 0.81 -5.34 -8.32
CA VAL A 71 0.89 -4.67 -7.02
C VAL A 71 0.47 -3.21 -7.18
N GLY A 72 -0.47 -2.75 -6.37
CA GLY A 72 -1.04 -1.41 -6.56
C GLY A 72 -1.78 -0.86 -5.35
N ASP A 73 -2.49 0.24 -5.61
CA ASP A 73 -3.20 1.06 -4.62
C ASP A 73 -2.26 1.56 -3.51
N PRO A 74 -1.09 2.16 -3.82
CA PRO A 74 -0.08 2.47 -2.81
C PRO A 74 -0.54 3.51 -1.79
N SER A 75 -0.09 3.33 -0.55
CA SER A 75 -0.14 4.36 0.49
C SER A 75 1.27 4.60 1.02
N ILE A 76 1.66 5.88 1.16
CA ILE A 76 3.00 6.27 1.58
C ILE A 76 2.97 6.96 2.95
N LEU A 77 3.99 6.73 3.78
CA LEU A 77 4.13 7.32 5.10
C LEU A 77 5.59 7.68 5.38
N VAL A 78 5.82 8.83 6.01
CA VAL A 78 7.13 9.20 6.56
C VAL A 78 7.09 9.04 8.07
N ASP A 79 7.96 8.20 8.64
CA ASP A 79 8.24 8.24 10.08
C ASP A 79 8.99 9.53 10.40
N THR A 80 8.28 10.51 10.94
CA THR A 80 8.85 11.83 11.24
C THR A 80 9.92 11.82 12.33
N LYS A 81 10.09 10.71 13.06
CA LYS A 81 11.13 10.58 14.10
C LYS A 81 12.46 10.09 13.53
N THR A 82 12.43 9.29 12.46
CA THR A 82 13.62 8.67 11.87
C THR A 82 13.90 9.07 10.44
N ASN A 83 12.92 9.69 9.77
CA ASN A 83 12.87 9.93 8.33
C ASN A 83 12.83 8.64 7.49
N THR A 84 12.51 7.50 8.06
CA THR A 84 12.23 6.28 7.30
C THR A 84 10.92 6.46 6.54
N VAL A 85 10.94 6.16 5.26
CA VAL A 85 9.74 6.21 4.40
C VAL A 85 9.21 4.80 4.18
N TRP A 86 7.90 4.63 4.31
CA TRP A 86 7.20 3.38 4.11
C TRP A 86 6.21 3.50 2.96
N ILE A 87 6.17 2.50 2.10
CA ILE A 87 5.09 2.32 1.12
C ILE A 87 4.44 0.97 1.39
N VAL A 88 3.12 0.96 1.50
CA VAL A 88 2.30 -0.25 1.58
C VAL A 88 1.45 -0.36 0.33
N ALA A 89 1.27 -1.58 -0.19
CA ALA A 89 0.46 -1.84 -1.37
C ALA A 89 -0.16 -3.23 -1.31
N ALA A 90 -1.20 -3.47 -2.10
CA ALA A 90 -1.82 -4.78 -2.26
C ALA A 90 -1.15 -5.52 -3.42
N TRP A 91 -0.66 -6.74 -3.18
CA TRP A 91 -0.15 -7.65 -4.19
C TRP A 91 -1.13 -8.79 -4.45
N THR A 92 -1.40 -9.05 -5.72
CA THR A 92 -2.26 -10.15 -6.17
C THR A 92 -1.44 -11.15 -6.98
N HIS A 93 -1.60 -12.45 -6.73
CA HIS A 93 -0.86 -13.50 -7.38
C HIS A 93 -1.79 -14.61 -7.87
N GLY A 94 -1.82 -14.84 -9.19
CA GLY A 94 -2.51 -15.98 -9.78
C GLY A 94 -4.03 -16.01 -9.63
N MET A 95 -4.68 -14.90 -9.40
CA MET A 95 -6.13 -14.82 -9.14
C MET A 95 -6.99 -14.78 -10.41
N GLY A 96 -6.44 -15.14 -11.56
CA GLY A 96 -7.15 -15.11 -12.84
C GLY A 96 -7.33 -13.69 -13.39
N ASN A 97 -8.41 -13.48 -14.15
CA ASN A 97 -8.66 -12.21 -14.86
C ASN A 97 -9.73 -11.35 -14.18
N GLU A 98 -10.28 -11.78 -13.06
CA GLU A 98 -11.26 -10.99 -12.32
C GLU A 98 -10.56 -9.94 -11.45
N ARG A 99 -11.31 -8.89 -11.09
CA ARG A 99 -10.83 -7.89 -10.14
C ARG A 99 -10.61 -8.53 -8.77
N ALA A 100 -9.52 -8.15 -8.09
CA ALA A 100 -9.17 -8.66 -6.77
C ALA A 100 -10.31 -8.49 -5.75
N TRP A 101 -11.13 -7.45 -5.90
CA TRP A 101 -12.34 -7.26 -5.12
C TRP A 101 -13.27 -8.47 -5.11
N TRP A 102 -13.36 -9.19 -6.21
CA TRP A 102 -14.21 -10.36 -6.38
C TRP A 102 -13.44 -11.69 -6.28
N SER A 103 -12.23 -11.74 -6.79
CA SER A 103 -11.44 -12.97 -6.87
C SER A 103 -10.72 -13.31 -5.56
N SER A 104 -10.32 -12.32 -4.75
CA SER A 104 -9.65 -12.58 -3.47
C SER A 104 -10.56 -13.33 -2.50
N GLN A 105 -10.04 -14.37 -1.85
CA GLN A 105 -10.75 -15.32 -1.01
C GLN A 105 -10.25 -15.24 0.45
N PRO A 106 -10.97 -15.85 1.42
CA PRO A 106 -10.50 -15.95 2.80
C PRO A 106 -9.20 -16.73 2.93
N GLY A 107 -8.56 -16.61 4.09
CA GLY A 107 -7.31 -17.28 4.41
C GLY A 107 -6.09 -16.38 4.25
N MET A 108 -4.90 -16.98 4.19
CA MET A 108 -3.61 -16.30 4.15
C MET A 108 -2.76 -16.71 2.94
N ASP A 109 -3.18 -17.71 2.18
CA ASP A 109 -2.43 -18.23 1.03
C ASP A 109 -2.42 -17.20 -0.11
N TYR A 110 -1.22 -16.78 -0.52
CA TYR A 110 -1.01 -15.79 -1.57
C TYR A 110 -1.56 -16.20 -2.96
N ASN A 111 -1.82 -17.50 -3.18
CA ASN A 111 -2.47 -17.98 -4.40
C ASN A 111 -3.98 -17.73 -4.43
N HIS A 112 -4.59 -17.40 -3.29
CA HIS A 112 -6.05 -17.29 -3.16
C HIS A 112 -6.51 -15.95 -2.57
N THR A 113 -5.64 -15.26 -1.82
CA THR A 113 -5.99 -13.99 -1.19
C THR A 113 -4.91 -12.95 -1.47
N ALA A 114 -5.33 -11.72 -1.76
CA ALA A 114 -4.41 -10.61 -1.94
C ALA A 114 -3.56 -10.42 -0.67
N GLN A 115 -2.31 -10.08 -0.87
CA GLN A 115 -1.32 -9.87 0.19
C GLN A 115 -1.08 -8.39 0.41
N LEU A 116 -0.90 -8.00 1.65
CA LEU A 116 -0.46 -6.66 2.01
C LEU A 116 1.06 -6.66 2.18
N VAL A 117 1.74 -5.87 1.36
CA VAL A 117 3.20 -5.83 1.30
C VAL A 117 3.73 -4.43 1.55
N LEU A 118 4.90 -4.35 2.19
CA LEU A 118 5.59 -3.11 2.51
C LEU A 118 6.96 -3.07 1.87
N VAL A 119 7.42 -1.87 1.51
CA VAL A 119 8.84 -1.56 1.34
C VAL A 119 9.20 -0.35 2.18
N ARG A 120 10.47 -0.21 2.53
CA ARG A 120 10.97 0.95 3.26
C ARG A 120 12.20 1.56 2.59
N SER A 121 12.38 2.85 2.82
CA SER A 121 13.58 3.59 2.46
C SER A 121 14.11 4.33 3.69
N ASP A 122 15.42 4.18 3.95
CA ASP A 122 16.11 4.86 5.03
C ASP A 122 17.00 6.01 4.49
N ASP A 123 16.98 6.25 3.19
CA ASP A 123 17.82 7.20 2.46
C ASP A 123 17.03 8.27 1.68
N ASP A 124 15.88 8.66 2.22
CA ASP A 124 15.04 9.73 1.66
C ASP A 124 14.40 9.36 0.30
N GLY A 125 14.03 8.09 0.13
CA GLY A 125 13.36 7.58 -1.06
C GLY A 125 14.29 7.26 -2.23
N GLN A 126 15.61 7.20 -2.02
CA GLN A 126 16.56 6.87 -3.08
C GLN A 126 16.64 5.38 -3.36
N THR A 127 16.72 4.57 -2.30
CA THR A 127 16.70 3.10 -2.41
C THR A 127 15.61 2.50 -1.52
N TRP A 128 15.19 1.29 -1.86
CA TRP A 128 14.08 0.62 -1.21
C TRP A 128 14.46 -0.81 -0.83
N SER A 129 13.91 -1.28 0.27
CA SER A 129 14.07 -2.67 0.71
C SER A 129 13.39 -3.64 -0.25
N GLU A 130 13.70 -4.92 -0.15
CA GLU A 130 12.85 -5.98 -0.67
C GLU A 130 11.44 -5.90 -0.05
N PRO A 131 10.40 -6.34 -0.76
CA PRO A 131 9.05 -6.37 -0.24
C PRO A 131 8.91 -7.25 1.01
N ILE A 132 8.26 -6.73 2.03
CA ILE A 132 7.96 -7.40 3.30
C ILE A 132 6.47 -7.73 3.32
N ASN A 133 6.12 -9.01 3.32
CA ASN A 133 4.72 -9.43 3.43
C ASN A 133 4.27 -9.37 4.89
N ILE A 134 3.28 -8.52 5.17
CA ILE A 134 2.71 -8.34 6.52
C ILE A 134 1.29 -8.90 6.66
N THR A 135 0.78 -9.58 5.66
CA THR A 135 -0.61 -10.08 5.62
C THR A 135 -1.00 -10.82 6.90
N SER A 136 -0.14 -11.74 7.38
CA SER A 136 -0.40 -12.52 8.58
C SER A 136 -0.45 -11.71 9.89
N GLN A 137 0.06 -10.47 9.88
CA GLN A 137 0.02 -9.57 11.03
C GLN A 137 -1.28 -8.76 11.10
N VAL A 138 -1.88 -8.46 9.94
CA VAL A 138 -2.93 -7.43 9.82
C VAL A 138 -4.22 -7.91 9.15
N LYS A 139 -4.27 -9.13 8.64
CA LYS A 139 -5.48 -9.72 8.03
C LYS A 139 -6.09 -10.77 8.97
N LEU A 140 -7.42 -10.73 9.13
CA LEU A 140 -8.14 -11.83 9.75
C LEU A 140 -8.44 -12.92 8.70
N PRO A 141 -8.35 -14.22 9.08
CA PRO A 141 -8.52 -15.31 8.13
C PRO A 141 -9.87 -15.32 7.40
N GLU A 142 -10.93 -14.84 8.04
CA GLU A 142 -12.28 -14.75 7.47
C GLU A 142 -12.51 -13.60 6.51
N TRP A 143 -11.56 -12.65 6.40
CA TRP A 143 -11.65 -11.55 5.44
C TRP A 143 -11.29 -12.04 4.03
N TYR A 144 -12.06 -11.61 3.06
CA TYR A 144 -11.87 -11.97 1.65
C TYR A 144 -10.78 -11.13 0.98
N PHE A 145 -10.70 -9.86 1.34
CA PHE A 145 -9.71 -8.95 0.80
C PHE A 145 -9.31 -7.94 1.88
N LEU A 146 -8.02 -7.69 2.02
CA LEU A 146 -7.47 -6.61 2.81
C LEU A 146 -6.58 -5.76 1.90
N LEU A 147 -6.79 -4.46 1.91
CA LEU A 147 -5.90 -3.49 1.29
C LEU A 147 -5.82 -2.23 2.16
N GLN A 148 -4.83 -1.41 1.90
CA GLN A 148 -4.67 -0.10 2.54
C GLN A 148 -5.68 0.90 1.97
N GLY A 149 -5.94 1.98 2.70
CA GLY A 149 -6.52 3.18 2.10
C GLY A 149 -5.43 3.84 1.25
N PRO A 150 -5.64 4.00 -0.07
CA PRO A 150 -4.60 4.57 -0.93
C PRO A 150 -4.33 6.04 -0.59
N GLY A 151 -3.14 6.51 -0.93
CA GLY A 151 -2.70 7.88 -0.69
C GLY A 151 -1.62 7.97 0.38
N ARG A 152 -1.96 8.24 1.64
CA ARG A 152 -0.94 8.37 2.69
C ARG A 152 -1.40 7.88 4.06
N GLY A 153 -0.41 7.39 4.84
CA GLY A 153 -0.49 7.25 6.28
C GLY A 153 0.06 8.48 7.03
N ILE A 154 0.10 8.38 8.34
CA ILE A 154 0.63 9.43 9.24
C ILE A 154 1.57 8.84 10.28
N THR A 155 2.47 9.69 10.80
CA THR A 155 3.13 9.48 12.09
C THR A 155 2.41 10.31 13.14
N MET A 156 1.85 9.67 14.14
CA MET A 156 1.20 10.36 15.26
C MET A 156 2.22 11.10 16.13
N THR A 157 1.75 12.02 16.96
CA THR A 157 2.59 12.82 17.86
C THR A 157 3.44 11.95 18.79
N ASP A 158 2.91 10.80 19.24
CA ASP A 158 3.63 9.82 20.08
C ASP A 158 4.64 8.96 19.30
N GLY A 159 4.65 9.08 17.97
CA GLY A 159 5.53 8.33 17.07
C GLY A 159 4.90 7.05 16.51
N THR A 160 3.65 6.74 16.83
CA THR A 160 2.92 5.62 16.24
C THR A 160 2.75 5.86 14.73
N LEU A 161 3.11 4.87 13.93
CA LEU A 161 2.86 4.88 12.48
C LEU A 161 1.47 4.33 12.21
N VAL A 162 0.67 5.00 11.39
CA VAL A 162 -0.70 4.59 11.11
C VAL A 162 -0.98 4.68 9.61
N PHE A 163 -1.48 3.57 9.05
CA PHE A 163 -2.09 3.56 7.72
C PHE A 163 -3.60 3.30 7.82
N PRO A 164 -4.42 3.93 6.99
CA PRO A 164 -5.80 3.51 6.82
C PRO A 164 -5.82 2.14 6.12
N ILE A 165 -6.79 1.32 6.45
CA ILE A 165 -7.06 0.06 5.77
C ILE A 165 -8.54 -0.07 5.43
N GLN A 166 -8.81 -0.93 4.47
CA GLN A 166 -10.15 -1.40 4.16
C GLN A 166 -10.11 -2.91 3.95
N PHE A 167 -11.18 -3.58 4.29
CA PHE A 167 -11.29 -5.02 4.14
C PHE A 167 -12.72 -5.42 3.77
N ILE A 168 -12.85 -6.59 3.16
CA ILE A 168 -14.11 -7.12 2.66
C ILE A 168 -14.40 -8.44 3.34
N LYS A 169 -15.62 -8.55 3.86
CA LYS A 169 -16.19 -9.78 4.43
C LYS A 169 -16.96 -10.58 3.36
N ALA A 170 -17.60 -11.66 3.76
CA ALA A 170 -18.32 -12.57 2.86
C ALA A 170 -19.45 -11.91 2.04
N ASN A 171 -20.08 -10.86 2.58
CA ASN A 171 -21.11 -10.09 1.89
C ASN A 171 -20.56 -9.10 0.84
N ARG A 172 -19.23 -9.05 0.69
CA ARG A 172 -18.52 -8.10 -0.20
C ARG A 172 -18.72 -6.62 0.13
N GLU A 173 -19.31 -6.30 1.26
CA GLU A 173 -19.35 -4.92 1.76
C GLU A 173 -18.01 -4.53 2.38
N PRO A 174 -17.47 -3.35 2.04
CA PRO A 174 -16.21 -2.89 2.61
C PRO A 174 -16.40 -2.36 4.03
N SER A 175 -15.36 -2.54 4.83
CA SER A 175 -15.24 -1.91 6.14
C SER A 175 -13.91 -1.19 6.23
N ALA A 176 -13.90 0.03 6.76
CA ALA A 176 -12.69 0.80 7.00
C ALA A 176 -12.16 0.57 8.42
N GLY A 177 -10.85 0.66 8.54
CA GLY A 177 -10.12 0.56 9.81
C GLY A 177 -8.75 1.21 9.72
N ILE A 178 -7.91 0.90 10.68
CA ILE A 178 -6.50 1.30 10.68
C ILE A 178 -5.60 0.10 10.97
N MET A 179 -4.40 0.13 10.40
CA MET A 179 -3.27 -0.63 10.90
C MET A 179 -2.23 0.33 11.46
N TYR A 180 -1.50 -0.11 12.48
CA TYR A 180 -0.53 0.73 13.16
C TYR A 180 0.69 -0.06 13.63
N SER A 181 1.80 0.67 13.81
CA SER A 181 3.04 0.17 14.41
C SER A 181 3.50 1.13 15.50
N LYS A 182 3.83 0.58 16.69
CA LYS A 182 4.41 1.31 17.81
C LYS A 182 5.92 1.09 17.97
N ASP A 183 6.49 0.25 17.13
CA ASP A 183 7.89 -0.17 17.16
C ASP A 183 8.65 0.18 15.88
N ARG A 184 8.24 1.28 15.23
CA ARG A 184 8.83 1.83 14.01
C ARG A 184 8.80 0.87 12.82
N GLY A 185 7.65 0.24 12.61
CA GLY A 185 7.40 -0.63 11.46
C GLY A 185 7.98 -2.03 11.57
N LYS A 186 8.49 -2.45 12.74
CA LYS A 186 8.96 -3.83 12.95
C LYS A 186 7.79 -4.81 13.02
N THR A 187 6.72 -4.42 13.72
CA THR A 187 5.46 -5.17 13.77
C THR A 187 4.27 -4.25 13.48
N TRP A 188 3.23 -4.83 12.89
CA TRP A 188 2.01 -4.14 12.53
C TRP A 188 0.80 -4.81 13.16
N HIS A 189 -0.16 -4.00 13.58
CA HIS A 189 -1.36 -4.42 14.27
C HIS A 189 -2.58 -3.76 13.65
N ILE A 190 -3.75 -4.37 13.81
CA ILE A 190 -5.02 -3.76 13.44
C ILE A 190 -5.81 -3.37 14.69
N ASN A 191 -6.68 -2.40 14.54
CA ASN A 191 -7.66 -2.05 15.57
C ASN A 191 -9.06 -2.57 15.17
N LYS A 192 -10.05 -2.37 16.00
CA LYS A 192 -11.45 -2.63 15.65
C LYS A 192 -11.84 -1.86 14.39
N PRO A 193 -12.74 -2.41 13.56
CA PRO A 193 -13.30 -1.68 12.42
C PRO A 193 -13.81 -0.29 12.85
N ALA A 194 -13.50 0.72 12.07
CA ALA A 194 -13.95 2.08 12.33
C ALA A 194 -15.38 2.30 11.80
N ARG A 195 -15.65 1.78 10.60
CA ARG A 195 -16.97 1.93 9.96
C ARG A 195 -17.19 0.86 8.90
N ASP A 196 -18.40 0.30 8.89
CA ASP A 196 -18.88 -0.55 7.82
C ASP A 196 -19.39 0.30 6.64
N ASN A 197 -19.52 -0.33 5.48
CA ASN A 197 -19.99 0.26 4.22
C ASN A 197 -19.17 1.51 3.82
N THR A 198 -17.85 1.42 4.01
CA THR A 198 -16.91 2.52 3.79
C THR A 198 -15.64 1.97 3.15
N THR A 199 -15.16 2.64 2.10
CA THR A 199 -13.93 2.32 1.37
C THR A 199 -13.04 3.55 1.25
N GLU A 200 -11.76 3.36 0.92
CA GLU A 200 -10.75 4.41 0.64
C GLU A 200 -10.66 5.50 1.71
N ALA A 201 -10.75 5.08 2.98
CA ALA A 201 -10.66 5.98 4.12
C ALA A 201 -9.27 6.61 4.24
N GLN A 202 -9.23 7.79 4.87
CA GLN A 202 -8.00 8.48 5.23
C GLN A 202 -7.92 8.62 6.75
N VAL A 203 -6.70 8.91 7.25
CA VAL A 203 -6.42 9.07 8.69
C VAL A 203 -5.91 10.47 9.00
N ALA A 204 -6.32 10.99 10.15
CA ALA A 204 -5.80 12.22 10.71
C ALA A 204 -5.77 12.11 12.24
N GLU A 205 -4.73 12.65 12.87
CA GLU A 205 -4.68 12.82 14.33
C GLU A 205 -5.43 14.10 14.69
N VAL A 206 -6.49 13.98 15.47
CA VAL A 206 -7.35 15.13 15.87
C VAL A 206 -6.86 15.72 17.19
N GLU A 207 -6.46 14.85 18.13
CA GLU A 207 -5.91 15.21 19.42
C GLU A 207 -4.64 14.41 19.67
N LYS A 208 -3.74 14.93 20.49
CA LYS A 208 -2.46 14.26 20.77
C LYS A 208 -2.68 12.93 21.50
N GLY A 209 -2.27 11.83 20.89
CA GLY A 209 -2.22 10.48 21.46
C GLY A 209 -3.44 9.65 21.16
#